data_015301d6b4b28d618f6ca26214c74c2d
#
_entry.id   015301d6b4b28d618f6ca26214c74c2d
#
_cell.length_a   1.000
_cell.length_b   1.000
_cell.length_c   1.000
_cell.angle_alpha   90.00
_cell.angle_beta   90.00
_cell.angle_gamma   90.00
#
_symmetry.space_group_name_H-M   'P 1'
#
loop_
_entity.id
_entity.type
_entity.pdbx_description
1 polymer ?
#
loop_
_entity_poly.entity_id
_entity_poly.type
_entity_poly.pdbx_seq_one_letter_code
_entity_poly.pdbx_strand_id
1 'polypeptide(L)'
;NFINQDNDLASVIINLIDNDFITNESGDQVKIQFSLNSKPTEDASVTIPISLFENEDEIELPLNEIIIENQNWDKSELNQIILTGLDDFILDGDQSINFITGDPKSTDINYNNLNASSIANLVIQNQDNDFAGLVLSGDVKPVGTIPEGSNISSYELTKPISESGATVTFKVKLTVQPSSHVTFYTTLADISEVGVIENKLTFTPENWSQDQEITLYGIDDILYDGDITSQIFLAVDTFTSDINYKKIENLIIQVTNLDNDIDLDGDGLHHYFDNCPNIFNPNQEDLDLDGIGDFCDQDIDGDGVTNQQEEIDQTDSYENCDFIYTSITLNITAPMGGDNDGVTDKIDLDDDNDGILDTLETNADFDQNGKINSLDLDSDGDGCYDVIEAGLIDPDKDGLLGTSPVMVDEFGKVISALGYLSPADLNQSGEYDFIELPQTIQITKQPLPLMVVFV
;
A
#
# COMPACT_ATOMS: atom_id res chain seq x y z
N ASN A 1 -32.40 55.10 -81.85
CA ASN A 1 -32.40 53.93 -80.92
C ASN A 1 -31.16 54.00 -80.04
N PHE A 2 -31.37 54.26 -78.77
CA PHE A 2 -30.35 54.06 -77.74
C PHE A 2 -30.42 52.58 -77.40
N ILE A 3 -29.34 51.87 -77.61
CA ILE A 3 -29.18 50.49 -77.17
C ILE A 3 -28.53 50.59 -75.77
N ASN A 4 -29.24 50.21 -74.74
CA ASN A 4 -28.63 49.97 -73.43
C ASN A 4 -27.86 48.65 -73.53
N GLN A 5 -26.58 48.69 -73.34
CA GLN A 5 -25.75 47.45 -73.21
C GLN A 5 -25.86 46.95 -71.75
N ASP A 6 -26.30 45.74 -71.63
CA ASP A 6 -26.26 45.03 -70.38
C ASP A 6 -24.78 44.78 -70.04
N ASN A 7 -24.37 45.20 -68.85
CA ASN A 7 -23.00 45.03 -68.34
C ASN A 7 -22.97 44.18 -67.05
N ASP A 8 -24.11 43.59 -66.71
CA ASP A 8 -24.20 42.74 -65.57
C ASP A 8 -23.62 41.35 -65.87
N LEU A 9 -22.78 40.88 -64.98
CA LEU A 9 -22.16 39.56 -65.08
C LEU A 9 -22.80 38.60 -64.08
N ALA A 10 -23.23 37.45 -64.57
CA ALA A 10 -23.70 36.38 -63.68
C ALA A 10 -22.55 35.85 -62.85
N SER A 11 -22.70 35.82 -61.54
CA SER A 11 -21.77 35.13 -60.61
C SER A 11 -22.47 34.77 -59.33
N VAL A 12 -21.95 33.79 -58.63
CA VAL A 12 -22.36 33.40 -57.30
C VAL A 12 -21.38 34.01 -56.28
N ILE A 13 -21.95 34.64 -55.25
CA ILE A 13 -21.21 35.25 -54.13
C ILE A 13 -21.46 34.42 -52.91
N ILE A 14 -20.36 34.00 -52.27
CA ILE A 14 -20.40 33.29 -51.03
C ILE A 14 -19.77 34.15 -49.94
N ASN A 15 -20.45 34.32 -48.83
CA ASN A 15 -20.01 35.07 -47.67
C ASN A 15 -20.14 34.23 -46.40
N LEU A 16 -19.16 34.34 -45.54
CA LEU A 16 -19.21 33.81 -44.18
C LEU A 16 -19.74 34.92 -43.27
N ILE A 17 -20.65 34.57 -42.38
CA ILE A 17 -21.10 35.50 -41.33
C ILE A 17 -19.91 35.64 -40.36
N ASP A 18 -19.63 36.90 -39.98
CA ASP A 18 -18.56 37.29 -39.06
C ASP A 18 -17.13 36.86 -39.46
N ASN A 19 -16.92 36.41 -40.71
CA ASN A 19 -15.69 35.79 -41.22
C ASN A 19 -15.24 34.61 -40.38
N ASP A 20 -16.17 33.86 -39.80
CA ASP A 20 -15.92 32.72 -38.98
C ASP A 20 -15.72 31.45 -39.85
N PHE A 21 -14.55 30.81 -39.75
CA PHE A 21 -14.18 29.61 -40.46
C PHE A 21 -14.02 28.42 -39.52
N ILE A 22 -14.35 28.60 -38.25
CA ILE A 22 -14.02 27.65 -37.20
C ILE A 22 -15.32 27.09 -36.60
N THR A 23 -15.39 25.78 -36.56
CA THR A 23 -16.29 24.99 -35.71
C THR A 23 -15.47 24.30 -34.61
N ASN A 24 -16.11 23.61 -33.73
CA ASN A 24 -15.49 22.70 -32.79
C ASN A 24 -16.38 21.47 -32.56
N GLU A 25 -15.83 20.44 -32.01
CA GLU A 25 -16.52 19.19 -31.69
C GLU A 25 -17.62 19.35 -30.61
N SER A 26 -17.63 20.45 -29.87
CA SER A 26 -18.74 20.79 -28.97
C SER A 26 -20.00 21.27 -29.70
N GLY A 27 -19.98 21.31 -31.04
CA GLY A 27 -21.14 21.63 -31.87
C GLY A 27 -21.27 23.10 -32.25
N ASP A 28 -20.18 23.86 -32.26
CA ASP A 28 -20.18 25.22 -32.81
C ASP A 28 -20.53 25.23 -34.28
N GLN A 29 -21.04 26.39 -34.79
CA GLN A 29 -21.64 26.51 -36.08
C GLN A 29 -21.01 27.59 -36.94
N VAL A 30 -20.68 27.24 -38.18
CA VAL A 30 -20.31 28.18 -39.24
C VAL A 30 -21.51 28.42 -40.15
N LYS A 31 -21.81 29.70 -40.47
CA LYS A 31 -22.93 30.10 -41.32
C LYS A 31 -22.43 30.66 -42.64
N ILE A 32 -22.76 29.97 -43.73
CA ILE A 32 -22.41 30.35 -45.09
C ILE A 32 -23.63 30.89 -45.80
N GLN A 33 -23.51 32.10 -46.37
CA GLN A 33 -24.56 32.77 -47.09
C GLN A 33 -24.24 32.87 -48.58
N PHE A 34 -25.26 32.73 -49.40
CA PHE A 34 -25.18 32.79 -50.85
C PHE A 34 -26.01 33.91 -51.40
N SER A 35 -25.51 34.58 -52.41
CA SER A 35 -26.28 35.54 -53.21
C SER A 35 -25.79 35.51 -54.64
N LEU A 36 -26.54 36.07 -55.54
CA LEU A 36 -26.16 36.23 -56.92
C LEU A 36 -25.78 37.69 -57.20
N ASN A 37 -24.85 37.91 -58.14
CA ASN A 37 -24.43 39.26 -58.52
C ASN A 37 -25.42 39.99 -59.41
N SER A 38 -26.25 39.27 -60.16
CA SER A 38 -27.31 39.80 -60.98
C SER A 38 -28.56 38.96 -60.87
N LYS A 39 -29.74 39.59 -61.12
CA LYS A 39 -31.02 38.90 -61.02
C LYS A 39 -31.17 37.87 -62.15
N PRO A 40 -31.48 36.60 -61.83
CA PRO A 40 -31.81 35.62 -62.91
C PRO A 40 -33.03 36.04 -63.72
N THR A 41 -33.15 35.49 -64.92
CA THR A 41 -34.31 35.66 -65.75
C THR A 41 -35.61 35.28 -65.04
N GLU A 42 -36.76 35.79 -65.48
CA GLU A 42 -38.05 35.58 -64.87
C GLU A 42 -38.40 34.09 -64.75
N ASP A 43 -38.81 33.63 -63.56
CA ASP A 43 -39.06 32.24 -63.19
C ASP A 43 -37.86 31.29 -63.13
N ALA A 44 -36.63 31.81 -63.25
CA ALA A 44 -35.44 30.99 -63.09
C ALA A 44 -34.95 30.94 -61.63
N SER A 45 -34.65 29.73 -61.12
CA SER A 45 -33.86 29.54 -59.92
C SER A 45 -32.44 29.13 -60.28
N VAL A 46 -31.51 29.30 -59.36
CA VAL A 46 -30.11 28.82 -59.47
C VAL A 46 -29.86 27.81 -58.38
N THR A 47 -29.60 26.55 -58.77
CA THR A 47 -29.26 25.46 -57.85
C THR A 47 -27.76 25.33 -57.87
N ILE A 48 -27.15 25.38 -56.72
CA ILE A 48 -25.68 25.25 -56.51
C ILE A 48 -25.45 23.95 -55.70
N PRO A 49 -24.88 22.91 -56.30
CA PRO A 49 -24.49 21.71 -55.57
C PRO A 49 -23.41 22.03 -54.54
N ILE A 50 -23.47 21.37 -53.41
CA ILE A 50 -22.52 21.54 -52.28
C ILE A 50 -22.05 20.18 -51.84
N SER A 51 -20.79 20.06 -51.49
CA SER A 51 -20.20 18.88 -50.89
C SER A 51 -19.04 19.26 -49.97
N LEU A 52 -18.71 18.36 -49.06
CA LEU A 52 -17.49 18.41 -48.30
C LEU A 52 -16.47 17.48 -48.98
N PHE A 53 -15.18 17.76 -48.79
CA PHE A 53 -14.07 16.97 -49.28
C PHE A 53 -12.94 16.97 -48.25
N GLU A 54 -12.37 15.81 -47.96
CA GLU A 54 -11.46 15.53 -46.84
C GLU A 54 -12.12 15.73 -45.47
N ASN A 55 -11.96 14.81 -44.56
CA ASN A 55 -12.50 14.85 -43.19
C ASN A 55 -14.01 15.24 -43.15
N GLU A 56 -14.80 14.65 -44.08
CA GLU A 56 -16.23 15.00 -44.23
C GLU A 56 -17.10 14.51 -43.06
N ASP A 57 -16.58 13.63 -42.21
CA ASP A 57 -17.16 13.13 -40.96
C ASP A 57 -17.05 14.11 -39.78
N GLU A 58 -16.24 15.15 -39.89
CA GLU A 58 -16.00 16.18 -38.90
C GLU A 58 -17.09 17.26 -38.85
N ILE A 59 -17.90 17.41 -39.90
CA ILE A 59 -18.90 18.45 -40.03
C ILE A 59 -20.21 17.89 -40.53
N GLU A 60 -21.31 18.25 -39.87
CA GLU A 60 -22.65 18.02 -40.34
C GLU A 60 -22.99 18.97 -41.51
N LEU A 61 -23.19 18.42 -42.70
CA LEU A 61 -23.70 19.13 -43.90
C LEU A 61 -25.20 18.82 -44.05
N PRO A 62 -26.12 19.73 -43.67
CA PRO A 62 -27.53 19.44 -43.65
C PRO A 62 -28.19 19.38 -45.04
N LEU A 63 -27.58 19.99 -46.04
CA LEU A 63 -28.06 20.08 -47.41
C LEU A 63 -26.92 19.84 -48.39
N ASN A 64 -27.15 19.15 -49.50
CA ASN A 64 -26.19 18.94 -50.56
C ASN A 64 -26.33 19.89 -51.75
N GLU A 65 -27.24 20.84 -51.67
CA GLU A 65 -27.45 21.92 -52.65
C GLU A 65 -28.14 23.09 -51.97
N ILE A 66 -27.92 24.30 -52.54
CA ILE A 66 -28.69 25.50 -52.22
C ILE A 66 -29.43 26.00 -53.44
N ILE A 67 -30.71 26.33 -53.26
CA ILE A 67 -31.55 26.82 -54.34
C ILE A 67 -31.84 28.31 -54.10
N ILE A 68 -31.39 29.17 -55.00
CA ILE A 68 -31.62 30.62 -54.95
C ILE A 68 -32.73 30.95 -55.91
N GLU A 69 -33.88 31.30 -55.34
CA GLU A 69 -35.03 31.70 -56.13
C GLU A 69 -34.87 33.13 -56.71
N ASN A 70 -35.41 33.39 -57.87
CA ASN A 70 -35.38 34.68 -58.56
C ASN A 70 -35.73 35.85 -57.62
N GLN A 71 -36.71 35.70 -56.74
CA GLN A 71 -37.15 36.72 -55.81
C GLN A 71 -36.23 36.96 -54.61
N ASN A 72 -35.31 36.08 -54.39
CA ASN A 72 -34.38 36.10 -53.26
C ASN A 72 -32.90 36.17 -53.68
N TRP A 73 -32.64 36.49 -54.95
CA TRP A 73 -31.32 36.45 -55.55
C TRP A 73 -30.25 37.28 -54.81
N ASP A 74 -30.62 38.39 -54.22
CA ASP A 74 -29.82 39.34 -53.44
C ASP A 74 -29.96 39.24 -51.92
N LYS A 75 -30.77 38.28 -51.41
CA LYS A 75 -31.08 38.11 -50.00
C LYS A 75 -30.30 36.95 -49.41
N SER A 76 -29.04 37.19 -49.10
CA SER A 76 -28.14 36.17 -48.60
C SER A 76 -28.62 35.53 -47.29
N GLU A 77 -29.37 36.28 -46.46
CA GLU A 77 -29.95 35.80 -45.22
C GLU A 77 -31.04 34.73 -45.40
N LEU A 78 -31.64 34.63 -46.57
CA LEU A 78 -32.62 33.60 -46.94
C LEU A 78 -31.96 32.38 -47.62
N ASN A 79 -30.77 32.57 -48.14
CA ASN A 79 -30.00 31.58 -48.89
C ASN A 79 -28.75 31.21 -48.08
N GLN A 80 -28.93 30.43 -46.99
CA GLN A 80 -27.85 30.11 -46.09
C GLN A 80 -27.82 28.63 -45.78
N ILE A 81 -26.62 28.14 -45.45
CA ILE A 81 -26.38 26.83 -44.88
C ILE A 81 -25.63 26.99 -43.56
N ILE A 82 -25.94 26.13 -42.61
CA ILE A 82 -25.29 26.09 -41.32
C ILE A 82 -24.56 24.77 -41.23
N LEU A 83 -23.25 24.84 -41.05
CA LEU A 83 -22.39 23.69 -40.77
C LEU A 83 -22.19 23.58 -39.27
N THR A 84 -22.26 22.38 -38.72
CA THR A 84 -22.08 22.12 -37.30
C THR A 84 -20.92 21.16 -37.11
N GLY A 85 -19.96 21.46 -36.22
CA GLY A 85 -18.90 20.56 -35.86
C GLY A 85 -19.42 19.29 -35.19
N LEU A 86 -18.81 18.19 -35.46
CA LEU A 86 -19.17 16.87 -34.91
C LEU A 86 -18.02 16.36 -33.98
N ASP A 87 -18.45 15.69 -32.93
CA ASP A 87 -17.61 15.08 -31.88
C ASP A 87 -17.37 13.59 -32.21
N ASP A 88 -16.12 13.11 -32.14
CA ASP A 88 -15.78 11.73 -32.52
C ASP A 88 -14.98 10.93 -31.47
N PHE A 89 -14.46 11.55 -30.43
CA PHE A 89 -13.59 10.94 -29.40
C PHE A 89 -12.24 10.43 -29.91
N ILE A 90 -11.68 11.02 -30.96
CA ILE A 90 -10.35 10.71 -31.50
C ILE A 90 -9.43 11.92 -31.33
N LEU A 91 -8.35 11.79 -30.55
CA LEU A 91 -7.37 12.86 -30.41
C LEU A 91 -6.49 12.91 -31.67
N ASP A 92 -6.94 13.59 -32.73
CA ASP A 92 -6.23 13.72 -34.02
C ASP A 92 -5.87 15.17 -34.38
N GLY A 93 -6.27 16.12 -33.52
CA GLY A 93 -6.01 17.56 -33.66
C GLY A 93 -6.98 18.23 -34.63
N ASP A 94 -6.92 19.56 -34.68
CA ASP A 94 -7.84 20.38 -35.49
C ASP A 94 -7.87 19.92 -36.95
N GLN A 95 -9.04 19.53 -37.43
CA GLN A 95 -9.25 19.03 -38.77
C GLN A 95 -9.66 20.13 -39.76
N SER A 96 -9.14 20.07 -41.00
CA SER A 96 -9.50 21.01 -42.05
C SER A 96 -10.36 20.34 -43.12
N ILE A 97 -11.52 20.93 -43.38
CA ILE A 97 -12.55 20.43 -44.29
C ILE A 97 -12.70 21.38 -45.45
N ASN A 98 -12.66 20.90 -46.70
CA ASN A 98 -12.92 21.69 -47.87
C ASN A 98 -14.40 21.71 -48.19
N PHE A 99 -15.03 22.89 -48.05
CA PHE A 99 -16.38 23.15 -48.53
C PHE A 99 -16.37 23.52 -49.99
N ILE A 100 -16.93 22.66 -50.84
CA ILE A 100 -16.82 22.73 -52.31
C ILE A 100 -18.21 22.98 -52.92
N THR A 101 -18.28 23.88 -53.87
CA THR A 101 -19.46 24.09 -54.70
C THR A 101 -19.30 23.40 -56.06
N GLY A 102 -20.35 22.78 -56.55
CA GLY A 102 -20.43 22.25 -57.92
C GLY A 102 -20.84 23.31 -58.97
N ASP A 103 -20.89 22.86 -60.22
CA ASP A 103 -21.37 23.73 -61.32
C ASP A 103 -22.83 24.09 -61.09
N PRO A 104 -23.20 25.40 -61.12
CA PRO A 104 -24.56 25.83 -60.96
C PRO A 104 -25.46 25.28 -62.07
N LYS A 105 -26.71 25.02 -61.74
CA LYS A 105 -27.76 24.57 -62.66
C LYS A 105 -28.90 25.57 -62.65
N SER A 106 -29.30 26.05 -63.85
CA SER A 106 -30.39 27.00 -64.00
C SER A 106 -31.05 26.94 -65.38
N THR A 107 -32.28 27.38 -65.46
CA THR A 107 -32.93 27.69 -66.78
C THR A 107 -32.40 28.99 -67.37
N ASP A 108 -31.77 29.86 -66.55
CA ASP A 108 -31.03 31.03 -67.06
C ASP A 108 -29.67 30.59 -67.60
N ILE A 109 -29.43 30.79 -68.87
CA ILE A 109 -28.22 30.35 -69.57
C ILE A 109 -26.93 30.96 -69.03
N ASN A 110 -27.00 32.20 -68.48
CA ASN A 110 -25.84 32.87 -67.93
C ASN A 110 -25.35 32.18 -66.65
N TYR A 111 -26.26 31.71 -65.79
CA TYR A 111 -25.97 30.97 -64.59
C TYR A 111 -25.64 29.49 -64.90
N ASN A 112 -26.33 28.88 -65.88
CA ASN A 112 -26.09 27.50 -66.26
C ASN A 112 -24.72 27.30 -66.94
N ASN A 113 -24.09 28.33 -67.44
CA ASN A 113 -22.76 28.30 -68.05
C ASN A 113 -21.62 28.59 -67.03
N LEU A 114 -21.94 28.88 -65.79
CA LEU A 114 -20.92 29.02 -64.72
C LEU A 114 -20.29 27.67 -64.39
N ASN A 115 -19.01 27.70 -64.10
CA ASN A 115 -18.29 26.54 -63.61
C ASN A 115 -18.01 26.70 -62.12
N ALA A 116 -17.93 25.59 -61.39
CA ALA A 116 -17.55 25.55 -59.97
C ALA A 116 -16.21 26.29 -59.70
N SER A 117 -15.27 26.28 -60.67
CA SER A 117 -14.00 27.00 -60.56
C SER A 117 -14.10 28.51 -60.55
N SER A 118 -15.30 29.08 -60.89
CA SER A 118 -15.59 30.52 -60.78
C SER A 118 -16.18 30.90 -59.41
N ILE A 119 -16.48 29.93 -58.57
CA ILE A 119 -17.05 30.12 -57.23
C ILE A 119 -15.92 29.79 -56.22
N ALA A 120 -15.80 30.61 -55.19
CA ALA A 120 -14.77 30.40 -54.18
C ALA A 120 -15.08 29.15 -53.33
N ASN A 121 -14.10 28.28 -53.18
CA ASN A 121 -14.13 27.21 -52.14
C ASN A 121 -13.75 27.81 -50.80
N LEU A 122 -14.26 27.24 -49.74
CA LEU A 122 -13.94 27.61 -48.36
C LEU A 122 -13.23 26.44 -47.66
N VAL A 123 -12.34 26.76 -46.75
CA VAL A 123 -11.74 25.80 -45.85
C VAL A 123 -12.29 26.09 -44.44
N ILE A 124 -12.98 25.14 -43.87
CA ILE A 124 -13.51 25.22 -42.53
C ILE A 124 -12.60 24.35 -41.64
N GLN A 125 -12.35 24.82 -40.41
CA GLN A 125 -11.58 24.09 -39.43
C GLN A 125 -12.55 23.61 -38.32
N ASN A 126 -12.53 22.31 -38.02
CA ASN A 126 -13.12 21.75 -36.80
C ASN A 126 -12.04 21.64 -35.74
N GLN A 127 -12.25 22.28 -34.60
CA GLN A 127 -11.28 22.24 -33.49
C GLN A 127 -11.53 21.01 -32.65
N ASP A 128 -10.49 20.22 -32.49
CA ASP A 128 -10.42 19.06 -31.61
C ASP A 128 -10.52 19.52 -30.14
N ASN A 129 -11.44 18.98 -29.39
CA ASN A 129 -11.60 19.21 -27.95
C ASN A 129 -11.21 17.99 -27.10
N ASP A 130 -10.72 16.94 -27.73
CA ASP A 130 -10.38 15.68 -27.10
C ASP A 130 -9.03 15.73 -26.38
N PHE A 131 -8.92 14.95 -25.34
CA PHE A 131 -7.68 14.78 -24.60
C PHE A 131 -7.54 13.37 -24.06
N ALA A 132 -6.31 12.83 -24.11
CA ALA A 132 -6.00 11.55 -23.55
C ALA A 132 -6.05 11.58 -22.01
N GLY A 133 -6.88 10.78 -21.41
CA GLY A 133 -7.10 10.74 -19.95
C GLY A 133 -7.86 9.53 -19.47
N LEU A 134 -8.18 9.54 -18.18
CA LEU A 134 -8.96 8.51 -17.50
C LEU A 134 -10.25 9.08 -16.92
N VAL A 135 -11.33 8.35 -17.07
CA VAL A 135 -12.60 8.59 -16.36
C VAL A 135 -12.76 7.53 -15.30
N LEU A 136 -12.88 7.96 -14.05
CA LEU A 136 -13.18 7.09 -12.93
C LEU A 136 -14.62 7.26 -12.50
N SER A 137 -15.24 6.16 -12.06
CA SER A 137 -16.63 6.12 -11.59
C SER A 137 -16.82 5.04 -10.51
N GLY A 138 -17.97 5.05 -9.83
CA GLY A 138 -18.24 4.14 -8.74
C GLY A 138 -17.89 4.73 -7.38
N ASP A 139 -17.27 3.96 -6.51
CA ASP A 139 -16.95 4.39 -5.14
C ASP A 139 -15.70 5.30 -5.05
N VAL A 140 -15.60 6.24 -5.99
CA VAL A 140 -14.50 7.21 -6.10
C VAL A 140 -15.02 8.58 -6.49
N LYS A 141 -14.41 9.65 -6.03
CA LYS A 141 -14.74 11.04 -6.40
C LYS A 141 -13.48 11.88 -6.59
N PRO A 142 -13.52 12.88 -7.48
CA PRO A 142 -12.40 13.78 -7.70
C PRO A 142 -12.14 14.67 -6.50
N VAL A 143 -10.89 15.03 -6.27
CA VAL A 143 -10.47 15.98 -5.25
C VAL A 143 -10.23 17.35 -5.89
N GLY A 144 -10.97 18.37 -5.44
CA GLY A 144 -10.87 19.75 -5.91
C GLY A 144 -11.79 20.11 -7.07
N THR A 145 -11.60 21.29 -7.63
CA THR A 145 -12.34 21.81 -8.81
C THR A 145 -11.56 21.46 -10.08
N ILE A 146 -12.26 20.85 -11.04
CA ILE A 146 -11.68 20.42 -12.30
C ILE A 146 -11.92 21.49 -13.34
N PRO A 147 -10.88 22.06 -14.00
CA PRO A 147 -11.06 22.86 -15.19
C PRO A 147 -11.64 22.00 -16.32
N GLU A 148 -12.57 22.58 -17.09
CA GLU A 148 -13.13 21.91 -18.26
C GLU A 148 -12.01 21.57 -19.27
N GLY A 149 -12.04 20.38 -19.86
CA GLY A 149 -11.04 19.91 -20.81
C GLY A 149 -9.69 19.52 -20.18
N SER A 150 -9.63 19.20 -18.88
CA SER A 150 -8.40 18.79 -18.22
C SER A 150 -8.53 17.45 -17.51
N ASN A 151 -7.41 16.71 -17.46
CA ASN A 151 -7.30 15.48 -16.68
C ASN A 151 -7.44 15.75 -15.18
N ILE A 152 -8.20 14.89 -14.50
CA ILE A 152 -8.24 14.86 -13.04
C ILE A 152 -7.07 14.01 -12.58
N SER A 153 -6.15 14.59 -11.81
CA SER A 153 -4.96 13.88 -11.32
C SER A 153 -5.13 13.30 -9.91
N SER A 154 -6.19 13.68 -9.18
CA SER A 154 -6.37 13.26 -7.80
C SER A 154 -7.82 12.89 -7.49
N TYR A 155 -7.99 11.75 -6.83
CA TYR A 155 -9.27 11.23 -6.38
C TYR A 155 -9.18 10.77 -4.91
N GLU A 156 -10.34 10.57 -4.29
CA GLU A 156 -10.46 9.88 -3.00
C GLU A 156 -11.60 8.85 -3.08
N LEU A 157 -11.51 7.80 -2.31
CA LEU A 157 -12.61 6.84 -2.18
C LEU A 157 -13.78 7.47 -1.44
N THR A 158 -15.00 7.11 -1.81
CA THR A 158 -16.23 7.56 -1.13
C THR A 158 -16.53 6.75 0.12
N LYS A 159 -15.86 5.62 0.30
CA LYS A 159 -15.96 4.70 1.43
C LYS A 159 -14.56 4.21 1.79
N PRO A 160 -14.27 3.98 3.06
CA PRO A 160 -13.03 3.32 3.45
C PRO A 160 -13.05 1.82 3.10
N ILE A 161 -11.89 1.23 3.04
CA ILE A 161 -11.66 -0.20 3.20
C ILE A 161 -11.49 -0.51 4.70
N SER A 162 -11.39 -1.75 5.11
CA SER A 162 -11.10 -2.09 6.50
C SER A 162 -10.39 -3.43 6.63
N GLU A 163 -9.65 -3.58 7.68
CA GLU A 163 -8.99 -4.81 8.10
C GLU A 163 -9.99 -5.94 8.36
N SER A 164 -11.19 -5.60 8.82
CA SER A 164 -12.30 -6.56 8.97
C SER A 164 -12.87 -7.09 7.66
N GLY A 165 -12.26 -6.75 6.51
CA GLY A 165 -12.58 -7.30 5.20
C GLY A 165 -13.52 -6.46 4.33
N ALA A 166 -13.77 -5.19 4.64
CA ALA A 166 -14.50 -4.31 3.73
C ALA A 166 -13.67 -3.99 2.49
N THR A 167 -14.29 -4.09 1.31
CA THR A 167 -13.68 -3.81 0.02
C THR A 167 -14.34 -2.63 -0.66
N VAL A 168 -13.60 -1.95 -1.54
CA VAL A 168 -14.11 -0.88 -2.38
C VAL A 168 -13.77 -1.16 -3.83
N THR A 169 -14.75 -1.03 -4.72
CA THR A 169 -14.57 -1.22 -6.16
C THR A 169 -14.90 0.07 -6.90
N PHE A 170 -14.01 0.49 -7.77
CA PHE A 170 -14.25 1.58 -8.71
C PHE A 170 -13.92 1.14 -10.13
N LYS A 171 -14.41 1.92 -11.10
CA LYS A 171 -14.32 1.64 -12.51
C LYS A 171 -13.46 2.67 -13.21
N VAL A 172 -12.74 2.24 -14.22
CA VAL A 172 -11.83 3.05 -15.02
C VAL A 172 -12.12 2.80 -16.49
N LYS A 173 -12.18 3.86 -17.30
CA LYS A 173 -12.18 3.84 -18.77
C LYS A 173 -11.35 4.99 -19.31
N LEU A 174 -11.04 4.98 -20.59
CA LEU A 174 -10.33 6.07 -21.25
C LEU A 174 -11.28 7.20 -21.65
N THR A 175 -10.76 8.40 -21.86
CA THR A 175 -11.51 9.56 -22.37
C THR A 175 -11.71 9.46 -23.88
N VAL A 176 -10.69 9.03 -24.63
CA VAL A 176 -10.67 8.96 -26.08
C VAL A 176 -10.15 7.63 -26.59
N GLN A 177 -10.46 7.29 -27.83
CA GLN A 177 -10.02 6.06 -28.48
C GLN A 177 -8.50 6.09 -28.73
N PRO A 178 -7.73 5.12 -28.21
CA PRO A 178 -6.31 5.03 -28.50
C PRO A 178 -6.08 4.41 -29.89
N SER A 179 -4.99 4.78 -30.56
CA SER A 179 -4.58 4.15 -31.83
C SER A 179 -3.96 2.76 -31.63
N SER A 180 -3.51 2.45 -30.43
CA SER A 180 -2.96 1.16 -30.03
C SER A 180 -3.33 0.89 -28.55
N HIS A 181 -2.92 -0.28 -28.02
CA HIS A 181 -3.24 -0.59 -26.63
C HIS A 181 -2.62 0.39 -25.63
N VAL A 182 -3.30 0.58 -24.50
CA VAL A 182 -2.86 1.38 -23.35
C VAL A 182 -2.89 0.49 -22.11
N THR A 183 -1.80 0.43 -21.38
CA THR A 183 -1.70 -0.35 -20.16
C THR A 183 -1.44 0.58 -18.96
N PHE A 184 -2.21 0.38 -17.90
CA PHE A 184 -1.98 1.01 -16.59
C PHE A 184 -1.66 -0.05 -15.55
N TYR A 185 -0.78 0.32 -14.63
CA TYR A 185 -0.48 -0.46 -13.43
C TYR A 185 -0.96 0.28 -12.19
N THR A 186 -1.57 -0.46 -11.29
CA THR A 186 -1.89 0.02 -9.95
C THR A 186 -0.68 -0.25 -9.05
N THR A 187 -0.15 0.81 -8.43
CA THR A 187 0.91 0.72 -7.43
C THR A 187 0.42 1.30 -6.10
N LEU A 188 0.84 0.69 -5.01
CA LEU A 188 0.41 1.00 -3.66
C LEU A 188 1.56 1.73 -2.94
N ALA A 189 1.26 2.83 -2.24
CA ALA A 189 2.24 3.53 -1.42
C ALA A 189 2.54 2.73 -0.14
N ASP A 190 1.52 2.06 0.38
CA ASP A 190 1.62 1.23 1.57
C ASP A 190 1.01 -0.14 1.30
N ILE A 191 1.84 -1.16 1.27
CA ILE A 191 1.46 -2.55 1.01
C ILE A 191 1.13 -3.31 2.31
N SER A 192 1.39 -2.73 3.47
CA SER A 192 0.96 -3.27 4.77
C SER A 192 -0.51 -3.00 5.03
N GLU A 193 -1.04 -1.91 4.46
CA GLU A 193 -2.40 -1.42 4.70
C GLU A 193 -3.38 -1.74 3.58
N VAL A 194 -2.91 -1.72 2.34
CA VAL A 194 -3.78 -1.76 1.15
C VAL A 194 -3.39 -2.89 0.22
N GLY A 195 -4.38 -3.72 -0.12
CA GLY A 195 -4.27 -4.73 -1.16
C GLY A 195 -5.13 -4.38 -2.40
N VAL A 196 -4.74 -4.90 -3.55
CA VAL A 196 -5.47 -4.76 -4.83
C VAL A 196 -5.65 -6.10 -5.50
N ILE A 197 -6.86 -6.39 -6.00
CA ILE A 197 -7.14 -7.65 -6.69
C ILE A 197 -6.56 -7.61 -8.11
N GLU A 198 -6.88 -6.55 -8.89
CA GLU A 198 -6.39 -6.37 -10.25
C GLU A 198 -5.41 -5.19 -10.30
N ASN A 199 -4.14 -5.49 -10.45
CA ASN A 199 -3.09 -4.47 -10.49
C ASN A 199 -2.73 -3.98 -11.89
N LYS A 200 -3.45 -4.44 -12.93
CA LYS A 200 -3.19 -4.12 -14.33
C LYS A 200 -4.48 -3.95 -15.11
N LEU A 201 -4.63 -2.82 -15.79
CA LEU A 201 -5.69 -2.56 -16.75
C LEU A 201 -5.09 -2.47 -18.15
N THR A 202 -5.78 -3.02 -19.16
CA THR A 202 -5.35 -2.92 -20.56
C THR A 202 -6.53 -2.56 -21.44
N PHE A 203 -6.43 -1.40 -22.09
CA PHE A 203 -7.41 -0.89 -23.03
C PHE A 203 -6.88 -1.06 -24.45
N THR A 204 -7.79 -1.32 -25.39
CA THR A 204 -7.53 -1.43 -26.83
C THR A 204 -8.42 -0.47 -27.58
N PRO A 205 -8.19 -0.20 -28.90
CA PRO A 205 -9.09 0.60 -29.71
C PRO A 205 -10.56 0.12 -29.71
N GLU A 206 -10.81 -1.17 -29.38
CA GLU A 206 -12.14 -1.75 -29.39
C GLU A 206 -12.85 -1.71 -28.01
N ASN A 207 -12.08 -1.59 -26.89
CA ASN A 207 -12.64 -1.65 -25.55
C ASN A 207 -12.36 -0.41 -24.68
N TRP A 208 -11.80 0.64 -25.24
CA TRP A 208 -11.35 1.84 -24.55
C TRP A 208 -12.43 2.52 -23.69
N SER A 209 -13.67 2.52 -24.17
CA SER A 209 -14.85 3.12 -23.50
C SER A 209 -15.55 2.15 -22.54
N GLN A 210 -15.09 0.90 -22.43
CA GLN A 210 -15.66 -0.09 -21.53
C GLN A 210 -15.03 0.03 -20.15
N ASP A 211 -15.88 0.01 -19.12
CA ASP A 211 -15.43 0.04 -17.74
C ASP A 211 -14.61 -1.20 -17.39
N GLN A 212 -13.42 -1.00 -16.83
CA GLN A 212 -12.62 -2.03 -16.17
C GLN A 212 -12.59 -1.75 -14.67
N GLU A 213 -12.65 -2.78 -13.84
CA GLU A 213 -12.81 -2.65 -12.40
C GLU A 213 -11.48 -2.82 -11.66
N ILE A 214 -11.29 -2.01 -10.62
CA ILE A 214 -10.23 -2.16 -9.61
C ILE A 214 -10.92 -2.33 -8.26
N THR A 215 -10.56 -3.41 -7.55
CA THR A 215 -11.05 -3.66 -6.20
C THR A 215 -9.91 -3.59 -5.22
N LEU A 216 -10.07 -2.75 -4.21
CA LEU A 216 -9.15 -2.57 -3.09
C LEU A 216 -9.73 -3.27 -1.86
N TYR A 217 -8.84 -3.74 -0.97
CA TYR A 217 -9.18 -4.31 0.32
C TYR A 217 -8.16 -3.91 1.37
N GLY A 218 -8.57 -3.85 2.64
CA GLY A 218 -7.69 -3.63 3.78
C GLY A 218 -6.85 -4.88 4.04
N ILE A 219 -5.61 -4.68 4.44
CA ILE A 219 -4.74 -5.72 4.99
C ILE A 219 -4.96 -5.73 6.49
N ASP A 220 -5.27 -6.91 7.03
CA ASP A 220 -5.50 -7.14 8.45
C ASP A 220 -4.16 -7.43 9.12
N ASP A 221 -3.86 -6.76 10.22
CA ASP A 221 -2.71 -7.08 11.06
C ASP A 221 -3.15 -7.17 12.54
N ILE A 222 -2.32 -6.88 13.50
CA ILE A 222 -2.61 -7.02 14.92
C ILE A 222 -2.20 -5.79 15.74
N LEU A 223 -1.85 -4.71 15.05
CA LEU A 223 -1.38 -3.48 15.67
C LEU A 223 -2.53 -2.49 15.76
N TYR A 224 -2.81 -1.99 16.93
CA TYR A 224 -3.68 -0.83 17.06
C TYR A 224 -2.92 0.44 16.68
N ASP A 225 -2.91 0.76 15.40
CA ASP A 225 -2.25 1.97 14.89
C ASP A 225 -3.24 3.03 14.38
N GLY A 226 -4.53 2.72 14.49
CA GLY A 226 -5.63 3.59 14.10
C GLY A 226 -5.88 3.61 12.59
N ASP A 227 -6.94 4.29 12.18
CA ASP A 227 -7.30 4.38 10.76
C ASP A 227 -6.16 4.99 9.91
N ILE A 228 -5.55 4.21 9.03
CA ILE A 228 -4.42 4.63 8.21
C ILE A 228 -4.90 5.11 6.83
N THR A 229 -4.47 6.31 6.45
CA THR A 229 -4.73 6.87 5.10
C THR A 229 -3.47 6.79 4.24
N SER A 230 -3.58 6.07 3.13
CA SER A 230 -2.52 5.82 2.17
C SER A 230 -2.91 6.30 0.76
N GLN A 231 -2.04 6.09 -0.22
CA GLN A 231 -2.26 6.45 -1.62
C GLN A 231 -2.04 5.26 -2.53
N ILE A 232 -2.86 5.19 -3.57
CA ILE A 232 -2.62 4.32 -4.71
C ILE A 232 -2.42 5.16 -5.97
N PHE A 233 -1.66 4.64 -6.90
CA PHE A 233 -1.32 5.32 -8.16
C PHE A 233 -1.74 4.45 -9.33
N LEU A 234 -2.43 5.05 -10.30
CA LEU A 234 -2.59 4.47 -11.63
C LEU A 234 -1.53 5.09 -12.54
N ALA A 235 -0.55 4.31 -12.93
CA ALA A 235 0.57 4.72 -13.75
C ALA A 235 0.52 4.05 -15.13
N VAL A 236 0.70 4.84 -16.19
CA VAL A 236 0.75 4.31 -17.57
C VAL A 236 2.07 3.58 -17.83
N ASP A 237 2.00 2.44 -18.51
CA ASP A 237 3.20 1.81 -19.08
C ASP A 237 3.72 2.63 -20.27
N THR A 238 4.71 3.46 -20.02
CA THR A 238 5.28 4.34 -21.03
C THR A 238 6.05 3.64 -22.14
N PHE A 239 6.36 2.36 -21.98
CA PHE A 239 7.12 1.59 -23.00
C PHE A 239 6.21 1.01 -24.09
N THR A 240 5.08 0.45 -23.70
CA THR A 240 4.21 -0.31 -24.59
C THR A 240 2.93 0.41 -24.97
N SER A 241 2.49 1.41 -24.20
CA SER A 241 1.23 2.11 -24.43
C SER A 241 1.23 3.05 -25.63
N ASP A 242 0.04 3.43 -26.08
CA ASP A 242 -0.22 4.44 -27.10
C ASP A 242 0.51 5.75 -26.82
N ILE A 243 0.96 6.42 -27.89
CA ILE A 243 1.80 7.63 -27.80
C ILE A 243 1.11 8.79 -27.08
N ASN A 244 -0.21 8.94 -27.25
CA ASN A 244 -0.98 10.03 -26.66
C ASN A 244 -1.12 9.82 -25.14
N TYR A 245 -1.19 8.56 -24.69
CA TYR A 245 -1.32 8.19 -23.29
C TYR A 245 0.00 8.16 -22.51
N LYS A 246 1.16 8.08 -23.19
CA LYS A 246 2.49 8.05 -22.53
C LYS A 246 2.83 9.28 -21.71
N LYS A 247 2.15 10.38 -21.93
CA LYS A 247 2.41 11.67 -21.29
C LYS A 247 1.48 11.97 -20.11
N ILE A 248 0.52 11.08 -19.85
CA ILE A 248 -0.42 11.26 -18.75
C ILE A 248 0.34 11.15 -17.43
N GLU A 249 0.10 12.10 -16.52
CA GLU A 249 0.62 12.03 -15.16
C GLU A 249 -0.05 10.89 -14.39
N ASN A 250 0.65 10.34 -13.41
CA ASN A 250 0.09 9.32 -12.54
C ASN A 250 -1.13 9.88 -11.81
N LEU A 251 -2.21 9.12 -11.86
CA LEU A 251 -3.42 9.45 -11.14
C LEU A 251 -3.29 8.94 -9.71
N ILE A 252 -3.62 9.80 -8.75
CA ILE A 252 -3.50 9.52 -7.32
C ILE A 252 -4.89 9.29 -6.74
N ILE A 253 -5.07 8.21 -5.97
CA ILE A 253 -6.31 7.93 -5.25
C ILE A 253 -5.98 7.77 -3.77
N GLN A 254 -6.63 8.56 -2.91
CA GLN A 254 -6.52 8.41 -1.46
C GLN A 254 -7.47 7.32 -0.98
N VAL A 255 -6.96 6.47 -0.11
CA VAL A 255 -7.67 5.34 0.49
C VAL A 255 -7.42 5.33 2.00
N THR A 256 -8.46 5.11 2.79
CA THR A 256 -8.36 4.90 4.24
C THR A 256 -8.68 3.45 4.55
N ASN A 257 -7.79 2.76 5.26
CA ASN A 257 -8.01 1.48 5.90
C ASN A 257 -8.50 1.75 7.32
N LEU A 258 -9.61 1.14 7.71
CA LEU A 258 -10.12 1.23 9.06
C LEU A 258 -9.52 0.12 9.89
N ASP A 259 -8.85 0.52 10.95
CA ASP A 259 -8.33 -0.36 11.99
C ASP A 259 -9.48 -1.08 12.69
N ASN A 260 -9.32 -2.36 12.94
CA ASN A 260 -10.27 -3.17 13.67
C ASN A 260 -9.73 -3.72 15.00
N ASP A 261 -8.51 -3.39 15.32
CA ASP A 261 -7.84 -3.80 16.52
C ASP A 261 -8.29 -2.98 17.76
N ILE A 262 -8.27 -3.60 18.90
CA ILE A 262 -8.75 -3.00 20.13
C ILE A 262 -7.60 -2.88 21.11
N ASP A 263 -7.25 -1.65 21.44
CA ASP A 263 -6.41 -1.29 22.57
C ASP A 263 -7.32 -0.66 23.64
N LEU A 264 -7.46 -1.31 24.81
CA LEU A 264 -8.43 -0.90 25.83
C LEU A 264 -7.91 0.20 26.75
N ASP A 265 -6.60 0.32 26.93
CA ASP A 265 -5.99 1.26 27.86
C ASP A 265 -5.08 2.28 27.19
N GLY A 266 -4.80 2.11 25.89
CA GLY A 266 -4.10 3.08 25.06
C GLY A 266 -2.58 2.97 25.14
N ASP A 267 -2.03 1.80 25.43
CA ASP A 267 -0.60 1.58 25.54
C ASP A 267 0.09 1.17 24.24
N GLY A 268 -0.68 0.92 23.16
CA GLY A 268 -0.21 0.58 21.84
C GLY A 268 -0.18 -0.91 21.52
N LEU A 269 -0.78 -1.74 22.38
CA LEU A 269 -0.86 -3.18 22.20
C LEU A 269 -2.31 -3.64 22.10
N HIS A 270 -2.54 -4.58 21.20
CA HIS A 270 -3.84 -5.22 21.09
C HIS A 270 -4.15 -6.04 22.34
N HIS A 271 -5.37 -5.93 22.87
CA HIS A 271 -5.79 -6.52 24.14
C HIS A 271 -5.55 -8.04 24.29
N TYR A 272 -5.39 -8.81 23.19
CA TYR A 272 -5.04 -10.23 23.23
C TYR A 272 -3.56 -10.51 23.50
N PHE A 273 -2.69 -9.55 23.20
CA PHE A 273 -1.24 -9.67 23.36
C PHE A 273 -0.72 -8.83 24.52
N ASP A 274 -1.63 -8.07 25.13
CA ASP A 274 -1.37 -7.23 26.28
C ASP A 274 -1.53 -8.05 27.57
N ASN A 275 -0.47 -8.14 28.36
CA ASN A 275 -0.48 -8.87 29.63
C ASN A 275 -1.20 -8.13 30.75
N CYS A 276 -1.56 -6.84 30.54
CA CYS A 276 -2.45 -6.05 31.41
C CYS A 276 -3.52 -5.27 30.64
N PRO A 277 -4.49 -5.90 29.98
CA PRO A 277 -5.37 -5.30 28.95
C PRO A 277 -6.21 -4.10 29.37
N ASN A 278 -6.14 -3.63 30.60
CA ASN A 278 -6.89 -2.49 31.12
C ASN A 278 -6.01 -1.51 31.92
N ILE A 279 -4.69 -1.70 31.92
CA ILE A 279 -3.73 -0.89 32.66
C ILE A 279 -2.52 -0.61 31.77
N PHE A 280 -2.35 0.65 31.39
CA PHE A 280 -1.27 1.14 30.52
C PHE A 280 0.12 0.64 30.97
N ASN A 281 0.71 -0.31 30.22
CA ASN A 281 2.03 -0.90 30.52
C ASN A 281 2.81 -1.27 29.22
N PRO A 282 3.21 -0.29 28.41
CA PRO A 282 3.78 -0.52 27.06
C PRO A 282 5.09 -1.32 27.06
N ASN A 283 5.73 -1.54 28.21
CA ASN A 283 6.92 -2.37 28.32
C ASN A 283 6.63 -3.86 28.50
N GLN A 284 5.38 -4.21 28.89
CA GLN A 284 4.93 -5.59 29.07
C GLN A 284 5.83 -6.40 30.04
N GLU A 285 6.24 -5.73 31.13
CA GLU A 285 7.04 -6.37 32.18
C GLU A 285 6.18 -7.47 32.86
N ASP A 286 6.78 -8.65 33.06
CA ASP A 286 6.17 -9.87 33.61
C ASP A 286 7.31 -10.66 34.26
N LEU A 287 7.49 -10.46 35.56
CA LEU A 287 8.67 -10.93 36.29
C LEU A 287 8.66 -12.44 36.49
N ASP A 288 7.48 -13.03 36.79
CA ASP A 288 7.35 -14.46 37.05
C ASP A 288 6.93 -15.27 35.82
N LEU A 289 6.72 -14.62 34.66
CA LEU A 289 6.38 -15.20 33.38
C LEU A 289 5.07 -16.01 33.36
N ASP A 290 4.10 -15.64 34.20
CA ASP A 290 2.80 -16.32 34.28
C ASP A 290 1.80 -15.84 33.20
N GLY A 291 2.14 -14.74 32.50
CA GLY A 291 1.34 -14.10 31.44
C GLY A 291 0.45 -12.97 31.94
N ILE A 292 0.52 -12.61 33.22
CA ILE A 292 -0.06 -11.41 33.81
C ILE A 292 1.07 -10.40 34.02
N GLY A 293 0.93 -9.20 33.52
CA GLY A 293 2.00 -8.19 33.67
C GLY A 293 2.10 -7.63 35.07
N ASP A 294 3.28 -7.25 35.52
CA ASP A 294 3.61 -6.73 36.86
C ASP A 294 2.63 -5.65 37.33
N PHE A 295 2.13 -4.80 36.40
CA PHE A 295 1.24 -3.68 36.71
C PHE A 295 -0.17 -4.11 37.13
N CYS A 296 -0.60 -5.30 36.75
CA CYS A 296 -1.93 -5.84 37.06
C CYS A 296 -1.88 -7.12 37.89
N ASP A 297 -0.68 -7.62 38.18
CA ASP A 297 -0.47 -8.81 38.97
C ASP A 297 -0.67 -8.55 40.48
N GLN A 298 -1.20 -9.55 41.16
CA GLN A 298 -1.36 -9.57 42.62
C GLN A 298 -0.21 -10.25 43.35
N ASP A 299 0.70 -10.92 42.59
CA ASP A 299 1.81 -11.73 43.06
C ASP A 299 2.94 -11.63 42.03
N ILE A 300 3.59 -10.44 41.98
CA ILE A 300 4.50 -10.03 40.88
C ILE A 300 5.68 -10.98 40.72
N ASP A 301 6.22 -11.51 41.81
CA ASP A 301 7.37 -12.41 41.79
C ASP A 301 6.99 -13.89 41.80
N GLY A 302 5.67 -14.18 41.93
CA GLY A 302 5.09 -15.50 41.77
C GLY A 302 5.43 -16.49 42.88
N ASP A 303 5.81 -16.01 44.06
CA ASP A 303 6.21 -16.85 45.22
C ASP A 303 5.01 -17.43 45.98
N GLY A 304 3.77 -17.07 45.58
CA GLY A 304 2.52 -17.52 46.19
C GLY A 304 2.05 -16.68 47.36
N VAL A 305 2.71 -15.57 47.66
CA VAL A 305 2.31 -14.55 48.60
C VAL A 305 1.91 -13.30 47.83
N THR A 306 0.77 -12.72 48.16
CA THR A 306 0.34 -11.52 47.41
C THR A 306 1.17 -10.30 47.78
N ASN A 307 1.40 -9.37 46.82
CA ASN A 307 2.07 -8.08 47.06
C ASN A 307 1.54 -7.35 48.31
N GLN A 308 0.23 -7.42 48.53
CA GLN A 308 -0.40 -6.81 49.71
C GLN A 308 -0.02 -7.53 51.04
N GLN A 309 0.14 -8.84 51.02
CA GLN A 309 0.55 -9.61 52.20
C GLN A 309 2.04 -9.39 52.49
N GLU A 310 2.86 -9.27 51.47
CA GLU A 310 4.28 -8.99 51.59
C GLU A 310 4.55 -7.61 52.20
N GLU A 311 3.76 -6.59 51.80
CA GLU A 311 3.81 -5.28 52.49
C GLU A 311 3.54 -5.41 54.01
N ILE A 312 2.64 -6.34 54.40
CA ILE A 312 2.34 -6.62 55.80
C ILE A 312 3.49 -7.37 56.48
N ASP A 313 4.04 -8.34 55.77
CA ASP A 313 5.12 -9.23 56.24
C ASP A 313 6.47 -8.54 56.22
N GLN A 314 6.59 -7.41 55.53
CA GLN A 314 7.83 -6.64 55.25
C GLN A 314 8.86 -7.44 54.43
N THR A 315 8.34 -8.22 53.48
CA THR A 315 9.10 -8.91 52.42
C THR A 315 9.04 -8.11 51.12
N ASP A 316 9.86 -8.45 50.12
CA ASP A 316 9.98 -7.73 48.85
C ASP A 316 9.17 -8.43 47.76
N SER A 317 8.14 -7.80 47.22
CA SER A 317 7.26 -8.33 46.17
C SER A 317 7.88 -8.41 44.79
N TYR A 318 9.19 -8.24 44.69
CA TYR A 318 9.99 -8.46 43.46
C TYR A 318 11.08 -9.51 43.67
N GLU A 319 11.13 -10.16 44.82
CA GLU A 319 12.15 -11.14 45.21
C GLU A 319 11.46 -12.46 45.61
N ASN A 320 11.31 -13.37 44.68
CA ASN A 320 10.57 -14.63 44.85
C ASN A 320 11.12 -15.57 45.92
N CYS A 321 12.22 -15.23 46.53
CA CYS A 321 12.83 -15.95 47.66
C CYS A 321 12.69 -15.24 49.00
N ASP A 322 12.12 -14.02 49.06
CA ASP A 322 11.95 -13.24 50.31
C ASP A 322 10.50 -13.30 50.85
N PHE A 323 10.01 -14.46 51.20
CA PHE A 323 8.64 -14.64 51.70
C PHE A 323 8.54 -15.34 53.06
N ILE A 324 7.38 -15.22 53.68
CA ILE A 324 7.04 -15.99 54.86
C ILE A 324 6.21 -17.20 54.45
N TYR A 325 6.74 -18.40 54.58
CA TYR A 325 6.09 -19.66 54.16
C TYR A 325 4.64 -19.82 54.61
N THR A 326 4.29 -19.31 55.82
CA THR A 326 2.91 -19.37 56.33
C THR A 326 1.97 -18.38 55.69
N SER A 327 2.46 -17.46 54.88
CA SER A 327 1.69 -16.43 54.15
C SER A 327 1.35 -16.85 52.72
N ILE A 328 1.89 -17.97 52.22
CA ILE A 328 1.56 -18.52 50.90
C ILE A 328 0.06 -18.85 50.85
N THR A 329 -0.67 -18.22 49.94
CA THR A 329 -2.11 -18.39 49.72
C THR A 329 -2.47 -18.64 48.27
N LEU A 330 -1.56 -18.35 47.33
CA LEU A 330 -1.70 -18.54 45.90
C LEU A 330 -0.88 -19.74 45.43
N ASN A 331 -1.08 -20.13 44.18
CA ASN A 331 -0.16 -21.06 43.52
C ASN A 331 1.13 -20.33 43.23
N ILE A 332 2.23 -20.96 43.45
CA ILE A 332 3.54 -20.44 43.09
C ILE A 332 3.64 -20.49 41.55
N THR A 333 3.85 -19.35 40.91
CA THR A 333 3.99 -19.15 39.44
C THR A 333 5.41 -18.82 39.04
N ALA A 334 6.20 -18.27 39.98
CA ALA A 334 7.63 -18.05 39.74
C ALA A 334 8.31 -19.32 39.21
N PRO A 335 9.27 -19.16 38.26
CA PRO A 335 10.19 -20.25 37.98
C PRO A 335 10.78 -20.71 39.33
N MET A 336 10.37 -21.87 39.75
CA MET A 336 10.74 -22.39 41.07
C MET A 336 12.20 -22.77 41.06
N GLY A 337 13.02 -22.02 41.81
CA GLY A 337 14.45 -22.22 41.95
C GLY A 337 15.25 -21.83 40.71
N GLY A 338 16.53 -21.62 40.84
CA GLY A 338 17.44 -21.35 39.75
C GLY A 338 17.43 -22.40 38.63
N ASP A 339 16.92 -23.61 38.93
CA ASP A 339 16.97 -24.80 38.10
C ASP A 339 15.63 -25.30 37.56
N ASN A 340 14.52 -24.72 38.01
CA ASN A 340 13.15 -25.12 37.62
C ASN A 340 12.78 -26.57 37.87
N ASP A 341 13.32 -27.20 38.93
CA ASP A 341 13.09 -28.61 39.27
C ASP A 341 11.78 -28.87 40.03
N GLY A 342 11.14 -27.82 40.49
CA GLY A 342 9.86 -27.83 41.21
C GLY A 342 10.02 -27.78 42.74
N VAL A 343 11.18 -27.50 43.27
CA VAL A 343 11.49 -27.24 44.69
C VAL A 343 11.96 -25.79 44.77
N THR A 344 11.50 -25.08 45.77
CA THR A 344 11.87 -23.65 45.94
C THR A 344 13.23 -23.57 46.64
N ASP A 345 14.05 -22.57 46.32
CA ASP A 345 15.40 -22.33 46.86
C ASP A 345 15.42 -22.29 48.38
N LYS A 346 14.33 -21.89 49.03
CA LYS A 346 14.22 -21.87 50.48
C LYS A 346 14.28 -23.25 51.16
N ILE A 347 13.83 -24.31 50.47
CA ILE A 347 13.80 -25.68 50.95
C ILE A 347 14.68 -26.58 50.11
N ASP A 348 15.11 -26.07 48.99
CA ASP A 348 16.10 -26.70 48.14
C ASP A 348 17.44 -26.73 48.87
N LEU A 349 18.23 -27.69 48.58
CA LEU A 349 19.58 -27.87 49.15
C LEU A 349 20.66 -27.77 48.09
N ASP A 350 20.24 -27.57 46.83
CA ASP A 350 21.07 -27.51 45.64
C ASP A 350 20.33 -26.73 44.57
N ASP A 351 20.25 -25.39 44.78
CA ASP A 351 19.40 -24.44 44.10
C ASP A 351 19.59 -24.35 42.56
N ASP A 352 20.73 -24.89 42.04
CA ASP A 352 21.01 -24.91 40.60
C ASP A 352 21.27 -26.33 40.04
N ASN A 353 21.11 -27.37 40.89
CA ASN A 353 21.24 -28.80 40.53
C ASN A 353 22.62 -29.22 39.98
N ASP A 354 23.66 -28.53 40.34
CA ASP A 354 25.04 -28.86 39.92
C ASP A 354 25.68 -29.99 40.77
N GLY A 355 25.01 -30.32 41.89
CA GLY A 355 25.44 -31.41 42.81
C GLY A 355 26.34 -30.94 43.94
N ILE A 356 26.55 -29.68 44.13
CA ILE A 356 27.14 -29.02 45.28
C ILE A 356 25.97 -28.52 46.17
N LEU A 357 26.13 -28.47 47.44
CA LEU A 357 25.07 -27.95 48.31
C LEU A 357 25.23 -26.45 48.52
N ASP A 358 24.12 -25.69 48.55
CA ASP A 358 24.09 -24.23 48.80
C ASP A 358 24.93 -23.85 50.03
N THR A 359 24.90 -24.67 51.04
CA THR A 359 25.66 -24.43 52.27
C THR A 359 27.20 -24.47 52.04
N LEU A 360 27.65 -25.03 50.92
CA LEU A 360 29.04 -25.02 50.47
C LEU A 360 29.38 -23.91 49.53
N GLU A 361 28.39 -23.50 48.73
CA GLU A 361 28.52 -22.46 47.70
C GLU A 361 28.43 -21.06 48.26
N THR A 362 27.58 -20.88 49.25
CA THR A 362 27.32 -19.57 49.89
C THR A 362 26.57 -18.59 49.00
N ASN A 363 25.91 -17.60 49.58
CA ASN A 363 25.21 -16.52 48.87
C ASN A 363 26.22 -15.42 48.42
N ALA A 364 27.40 -15.78 48.02
CA ALA A 364 28.37 -14.84 47.46
C ALA A 364 28.27 -14.88 45.92
N ASP A 365 28.39 -13.74 45.29
CA ASP A 365 28.58 -13.57 43.84
C ASP A 365 30.10 -13.38 43.64
N PHE A 366 30.79 -14.47 43.33
CA PHE A 366 32.26 -14.48 43.37
C PHE A 366 32.86 -13.84 42.10
N ASP A 367 32.28 -14.12 40.93
CA ASP A 367 32.69 -13.53 39.66
C ASP A 367 32.08 -12.17 39.38
N GLN A 368 31.10 -11.73 40.18
CA GLN A 368 30.38 -10.45 40.07
C GLN A 368 29.53 -10.34 38.79
N ASN A 369 28.97 -11.43 38.32
CA ASN A 369 28.07 -11.47 37.16
C ASN A 369 26.62 -11.12 37.50
N GLY A 370 26.25 -11.02 38.77
CA GLY A 370 24.91 -10.69 39.28
C GLY A 370 24.11 -11.87 39.74
N LYS A 371 24.66 -13.10 39.69
CA LYS A 371 24.13 -14.31 40.30
C LYS A 371 24.92 -14.68 41.54
N ILE A 372 24.26 -15.20 42.56
CA ILE A 372 24.96 -15.80 43.71
C ILE A 372 25.43 -17.20 43.34
N ASN A 373 26.49 -17.66 43.98
CA ASN A 373 27.12 -18.93 43.63
C ASN A 373 26.17 -20.15 43.65
N SER A 374 25.22 -20.21 44.59
CA SER A 374 24.24 -21.29 44.68
C SER A 374 23.15 -21.28 43.57
N LEU A 375 23.18 -20.30 42.67
CA LEU A 375 22.33 -20.21 41.49
C LEU A 375 23.13 -20.12 40.20
N ASP A 376 24.48 -20.28 40.31
CA ASP A 376 25.40 -20.04 39.21
C ASP A 376 26.24 -21.31 38.91
N LEU A 377 26.01 -21.89 37.77
CA LEU A 377 26.71 -23.08 37.31
C LEU A 377 28.20 -22.88 36.96
N ASP A 378 28.72 -21.65 37.10
CA ASP A 378 30.12 -21.26 36.83
C ASP A 378 30.50 -20.11 37.78
N SER A 379 30.58 -20.42 39.07
CA SER A 379 30.70 -19.48 40.18
C SER A 379 31.93 -18.58 40.13
N ASP A 380 33.03 -19.01 39.52
CA ASP A 380 34.24 -18.19 39.38
C ASP A 380 34.37 -17.52 38.02
N GLY A 381 33.44 -17.79 37.07
CA GLY A 381 33.35 -17.16 35.78
C GLY A 381 34.47 -17.51 34.80
N ASP A 382 35.12 -18.64 34.99
CA ASP A 382 36.26 -19.07 34.16
C ASP A 382 35.86 -19.85 32.90
N GLY A 383 34.55 -20.22 32.78
CA GLY A 383 33.95 -20.96 31.68
C GLY A 383 34.00 -22.48 31.86
N CYS A 384 34.38 -22.97 33.05
CA CYS A 384 34.24 -24.35 33.47
C CYS A 384 33.08 -24.47 34.46
N TYR A 385 32.19 -25.42 34.27
CA TYR A 385 31.04 -25.56 35.18
C TYR A 385 31.48 -26.12 36.54
N ASP A 386 30.90 -25.62 37.61
CA ASP A 386 31.17 -25.97 39.00
C ASP A 386 31.09 -27.49 39.27
N VAL A 387 30.08 -28.15 38.67
CA VAL A 387 29.93 -29.60 38.70
C VAL A 387 31.19 -30.35 38.26
N ILE A 388 31.89 -29.83 37.26
CA ILE A 388 33.13 -30.45 36.73
C ILE A 388 34.30 -30.15 37.65
N GLU A 389 34.42 -28.93 38.14
CA GLU A 389 35.50 -28.50 39.04
C GLU A 389 35.37 -29.12 40.41
N ALA A 390 34.14 -29.31 40.90
CA ALA A 390 33.88 -30.10 42.09
C ALA A 390 34.26 -31.59 41.95
N GLY A 391 34.63 -32.05 40.74
CA GLY A 391 34.99 -33.43 40.46
C GLY A 391 33.80 -34.36 40.32
N LEU A 392 32.60 -33.80 40.06
CA LEU A 392 31.35 -34.53 39.84
C LEU A 392 31.19 -34.90 38.35
N ILE A 393 30.09 -35.54 37.97
CA ILE A 393 29.90 -36.11 36.65
C ILE A 393 28.75 -35.41 35.93
N ASP A 394 29.06 -34.72 34.87
CA ASP A 394 28.16 -34.12 33.91
C ASP A 394 28.45 -34.67 32.50
N PRO A 395 27.71 -35.71 32.02
CA PRO A 395 28.01 -36.37 30.75
C PRO A 395 27.53 -35.59 29.52
N ASP A 396 26.50 -34.76 29.61
CA ASP A 396 25.91 -34.00 28.55
C ASP A 396 26.37 -32.53 28.50
N LYS A 397 27.16 -32.13 29.51
CA LYS A 397 27.84 -30.84 29.58
C LYS A 397 26.91 -29.64 29.60
N ASP A 398 25.84 -29.74 30.37
CA ASP A 398 24.87 -28.66 30.58
C ASP A 398 25.06 -27.93 31.92
N GLY A 399 26.03 -28.32 32.74
CA GLY A 399 26.37 -27.75 34.01
C GLY A 399 25.66 -28.45 35.17
N LEU A 400 24.69 -29.32 34.90
CA LEU A 400 23.92 -30.02 35.93
C LEU A 400 24.52 -31.35 36.32
N LEU A 401 24.23 -31.82 37.52
CA LEU A 401 24.70 -33.12 38.00
C LEU A 401 24.05 -34.29 37.25
N GLY A 402 24.78 -35.03 36.47
CA GLY A 402 24.32 -36.23 35.77
C GLY A 402 23.89 -35.97 34.34
N THR A 403 22.73 -36.39 33.92
CA THR A 403 22.22 -36.23 32.56
C THR A 403 20.80 -35.66 32.59
N SER A 404 20.57 -34.61 31.90
CA SER A 404 19.26 -33.93 31.81
C SER A 404 18.19 -34.79 31.08
N PRO A 405 16.89 -34.70 31.50
CA PRO A 405 16.42 -33.95 32.67
C PRO A 405 16.77 -34.62 34.00
N VAL A 406 17.26 -33.87 34.96
CA VAL A 406 17.57 -34.38 36.31
C VAL A 406 16.28 -34.74 37.06
N MET A 407 16.40 -35.66 38.03
CA MET A 407 15.30 -35.98 38.97
C MET A 407 15.78 -35.67 40.38
N VAL A 408 14.95 -34.94 41.12
CA VAL A 408 15.26 -34.50 42.48
C VAL A 408 14.38 -35.15 43.54
N ASP A 409 14.76 -35.06 44.79
CA ASP A 409 13.93 -35.44 45.93
C ASP A 409 13.10 -34.23 46.42
N GLU A 410 12.41 -34.40 47.54
CA GLU A 410 11.55 -33.37 48.17
C GLU A 410 12.32 -32.16 48.73
N PHE A 411 13.63 -32.16 48.63
CA PHE A 411 14.55 -31.12 49.09
C PHE A 411 15.51 -30.67 47.96
N GLY A 412 15.13 -30.85 46.70
CA GLY A 412 15.87 -30.41 45.55
C GLY A 412 17.15 -31.20 45.19
N LYS A 413 17.55 -32.13 45.97
CA LYS A 413 18.77 -32.88 45.69
C LYS A 413 18.60 -33.83 44.54
N VAL A 414 19.49 -33.74 43.54
CA VAL A 414 19.53 -34.66 42.40
C VAL A 414 19.70 -36.11 42.87
N ILE A 415 18.73 -36.98 42.51
CA ILE A 415 18.71 -38.40 42.82
C ILE A 415 18.99 -39.29 41.62
N SER A 416 19.05 -38.72 40.44
CA SER A 416 19.37 -39.44 39.18
C SER A 416 20.85 -39.68 38.95
N ALA A 417 21.74 -39.07 39.73
CA ALA A 417 23.18 -39.17 39.62
C ALA A 417 23.86 -39.33 40.99
N LEU A 418 25.17 -39.57 41.01
CA LEU A 418 25.97 -39.60 42.24
C LEU A 418 26.64 -38.24 42.43
N GLY A 419 26.18 -37.49 43.39
CA GLY A 419 26.69 -36.18 43.76
C GLY A 419 26.83 -36.01 45.27
N TYR A 420 26.95 -34.75 45.72
CA TYR A 420 27.01 -34.33 47.11
C TYR A 420 28.19 -34.90 47.87
N LEU A 421 29.27 -35.15 47.15
CA LEU A 421 30.59 -35.41 47.73
C LEU A 421 31.18 -34.06 48.14
N SER A 422 32.20 -34.09 49.03
CA SER A 422 32.95 -32.85 49.26
C SER A 422 33.61 -32.41 47.95
N PRO A 423 33.31 -31.14 47.50
CA PRO A 423 33.94 -30.65 46.28
C PRO A 423 35.45 -30.75 46.28
N ALA A 424 36.04 -30.77 45.10
CA ALA A 424 37.48 -30.89 44.94
C ALA A 424 38.23 -29.63 45.44
N ASP A 425 39.41 -29.84 46.04
CA ASP A 425 40.46 -28.86 46.35
C ASP A 425 41.76 -29.52 45.89
N LEU A 426 42.00 -29.54 44.59
CA LEU A 426 43.11 -30.24 43.96
C LEU A 426 44.47 -29.61 44.25
N ASN A 427 44.46 -28.30 44.45
CA ASN A 427 45.68 -27.56 44.75
C ASN A 427 45.99 -27.45 46.27
N GLN A 428 45.03 -27.88 47.12
CA GLN A 428 45.09 -27.86 48.59
C GLN A 428 45.26 -26.42 49.13
N SER A 429 44.60 -25.48 48.50
CA SER A 429 44.55 -24.05 48.94
C SER A 429 43.78 -23.88 50.22
N GLY A 430 42.78 -24.74 50.45
CA GLY A 430 41.80 -24.68 51.52
C GLY A 430 40.48 -23.99 51.08
N GLU A 431 40.37 -23.63 49.82
CA GLU A 431 39.15 -23.23 49.12
C GLU A 431 38.83 -24.32 48.10
N TYR A 432 37.58 -24.42 47.65
CA TYR A 432 37.17 -25.39 46.63
C TYR A 432 37.50 -24.87 45.24
N ASP A 433 37.83 -25.78 44.29
CA ASP A 433 38.26 -25.41 42.94
C ASP A 433 37.20 -24.62 42.17
N PHE A 434 35.90 -24.83 42.43
CA PHE A 434 34.77 -24.13 41.75
C PHE A 434 34.59 -22.64 42.15
N ILE A 435 35.28 -22.16 43.17
CA ILE A 435 35.32 -20.76 43.60
C ILE A 435 36.73 -20.15 43.55
N GLU A 436 37.68 -20.83 42.94
CA GLU A 436 39.02 -20.31 42.74
C GLU A 436 39.25 -19.85 41.30
N LEU A 437 39.49 -18.57 41.11
CA LEU A 437 39.95 -18.05 39.80
C LEU A 437 41.19 -18.82 39.36
N PRO A 438 41.28 -19.27 38.08
CA PRO A 438 42.40 -20.09 37.62
C PRO A 438 43.73 -19.37 37.85
N GLN A 439 44.41 -19.76 38.87
CA GLN A 439 45.84 -19.46 38.99
C GLN A 439 46.51 -20.17 37.82
N THR A 440 47.33 -19.50 37.04
CA THR A 440 48.11 -20.03 35.94
C THR A 440 48.83 -21.32 36.37
N ILE A 441 48.13 -22.44 36.31
CA ILE A 441 48.75 -23.75 36.64
C ILE A 441 49.74 -24.05 35.52
N GLN A 442 51.02 -23.93 35.82
CA GLN A 442 52.05 -24.56 35.02
C GLN A 442 51.82 -26.07 35.09
N ILE A 443 51.11 -26.61 34.10
CA ILE A 443 50.95 -28.05 33.95
C ILE A 443 52.34 -28.64 33.68
N THR A 444 53.04 -29.03 34.74
CA THR A 444 54.16 -29.98 34.61
C THR A 444 53.52 -31.29 34.22
N LYS A 445 53.54 -31.58 32.91
CA LYS A 445 53.20 -32.93 32.39
C LYS A 445 53.93 -33.95 33.13
N GLN A 446 53.32 -34.60 34.15
CA GLN A 446 53.80 -35.90 34.61
C GLN A 446 53.41 -36.93 33.54
N PRO A 447 54.37 -37.79 33.08
CA PRO A 447 54.04 -38.82 32.11
C PRO A 447 53.17 -39.88 32.79
N LEU A 448 52.04 -40.19 32.21
CA LEU A 448 51.16 -41.29 32.57
C LEU A 448 51.96 -42.57 32.70
N PRO A 449 51.79 -43.40 33.74
CA PRO A 449 52.43 -44.68 33.83
C PRO A 449 51.92 -45.58 32.68
N LEU A 450 52.88 -46.17 31.93
CA LEU A 450 52.57 -47.11 30.88
C LEU A 450 51.79 -48.30 31.48
N MET A 451 50.58 -48.45 31.06
CA MET A 451 49.76 -49.63 31.28
C MET A 451 50.36 -50.76 30.40
N VAL A 452 51.16 -51.67 30.99
CA VAL A 452 51.64 -52.85 30.28
C VAL A 452 50.48 -53.85 30.23
N VAL A 453 49.90 -53.99 29.02
CA VAL A 453 48.98 -55.10 28.73
C VAL A 453 49.83 -56.36 28.52
N PHE A 454 49.71 -57.30 29.40
CA PHE A 454 50.15 -58.66 29.13
C PHE A 454 49.15 -59.41 28.28
N VAL A 455 49.59 -59.94 27.15
CA VAL A 455 48.89 -60.86 26.26
C VAL A 455 48.60 -62.16 26.93
#